data_9d69cb09a7379c6dcd88d7bbef4f6892
#
_entry.id   9d69cb09a7379c6dcd88d7bbef4f6892
#
_cell.length_a   1.000
_cell.length_b   1.000
_cell.length_c   1.000
_cell.angle_alpha   90.00
_cell.angle_beta   90.00
_cell.angle_gamma   90.00
#
_symmetry.space_group_name_H-M   'P 1'
#
loop_
_entity.id
_entity.type
_entity.pdbx_description
1 polymer ?
#
loop_
_entity_poly.entity_id
_entity_poly.type
_entity_poly.pdbx_seq_one_letter_code
_entity_poly.pdbx_strand_id
1 'polypeptide(L)'
;TSNIHHPSFVNNIDTIITPFTKEDFEEFQPDILVTFGGMVVSKRIKAFLRKYKPKHHWHIDPLRAYDTFGTLTHHFEVHPNTFFSAFYPLAQKVKSTYSSQLAHVKYLRKQKHDWYVSKMPFCDFMVFDKVISNLPKNSQLQISNSSAIRYAQLIDIDPSIEVFCNRGTSGIDGSTSTAIGAAVANGKPTVFMGGDIGFFYDSNALWNNYIPNDFKIILINNGGGGIFRILPGHEET
;
A
#
# COMPACT_ATOMS: atom_id res chain seq x y z
N THR A 1 -1.66 2.05 2.31
CA THR A 1 -2.75 1.07 2.24
C THR A 1 -2.81 0.21 3.50
N SER A 2 -2.76 0.81 4.65
CA SER A 2 -3.03 0.18 5.94
C SER A 2 -4.33 0.77 6.48
N ASN A 3 -5.16 -0.06 7.11
CA ASN A 3 -6.38 0.39 7.78
C ASN A 3 -6.08 0.92 9.21
N ILE A 4 -4.80 1.15 9.53
CA ILE A 4 -4.35 1.77 10.76
C ILE A 4 -4.02 3.23 10.45
N HIS A 5 -4.73 4.16 11.09
CA HIS A 5 -4.61 5.59 10.83
C HIS A 5 -4.24 6.34 12.12
N HIS A 6 -3.30 7.25 12.02
CA HIS A 6 -2.95 8.20 13.07
C HIS A 6 -2.31 9.43 12.43
N PRO A 7 -2.54 10.66 12.95
CA PRO A 7 -1.96 11.89 12.38
C PRO A 7 -0.43 11.90 12.25
N SER A 8 0.26 11.18 13.14
CA SER A 8 1.72 11.08 13.12
C SER A 8 2.25 10.00 12.16
N PHE A 9 1.40 9.22 11.51
CA PHE A 9 1.84 8.17 10.60
C PHE A 9 2.17 8.76 9.22
N VAL A 10 3.23 8.25 8.64
CA VAL A 10 3.67 8.59 7.29
C VAL A 10 3.22 7.49 6.34
N ASN A 11 2.27 7.81 5.51
CA ASN A 11 1.79 6.97 4.41
C ASN A 11 2.41 7.40 3.07
N ASN A 12 2.04 6.75 1.96
CA ASN A 12 2.47 7.08 0.60
C ASN A 12 4.00 7.16 0.45
N ILE A 13 4.70 6.22 1.07
CA ILE A 13 6.17 6.23 1.18
C ILE A 13 6.88 6.37 -0.17
N ASP A 14 6.31 5.81 -1.25
CA ASP A 14 6.91 5.88 -2.59
C ASP A 14 6.97 7.33 -3.11
N THR A 15 5.97 8.16 -2.83
CA THR A 15 5.99 9.58 -3.22
C THR A 15 7.06 10.37 -2.47
N ILE A 16 7.37 9.94 -1.25
CA ILE A 16 8.35 10.58 -0.37
C ILE A 16 9.77 10.25 -0.83
N ILE A 17 10.09 8.95 -0.95
CA ILE A 17 11.47 8.49 -1.18
C ILE A 17 11.90 8.46 -2.66
N THR A 18 10.95 8.58 -3.60
CA THR A 18 11.28 8.56 -5.03
C THR A 18 12.32 9.61 -5.43
N PRO A 19 12.26 10.85 -4.96
CA PRO A 19 13.22 11.88 -5.33
C PRO A 19 14.43 11.99 -4.38
N PHE A 20 14.59 11.08 -3.45
CA PHE A 20 15.72 11.10 -2.51
C PHE A 20 17.04 10.99 -3.26
N THR A 21 17.98 11.84 -2.87
CA THR A 21 19.40 11.73 -3.24
C THR A 21 20.08 10.65 -2.39
N LYS A 22 21.35 10.40 -2.65
CA LYS A 22 22.15 9.49 -1.82
C LYS A 22 22.21 9.99 -0.37
N GLU A 23 22.42 11.28 -0.20
CA GLU A 23 22.52 11.96 1.09
C GLU A 23 21.20 11.87 1.87
N ASP A 24 20.06 12.06 1.19
CA ASP A 24 18.73 11.86 1.82
C ASP A 24 18.56 10.43 2.32
N PHE A 25 18.95 9.43 1.52
CA PHE A 25 18.87 8.03 1.93
C PHE A 25 19.77 7.71 3.11
N GLU A 26 20.96 8.30 3.19
CA GLU A 26 21.88 8.15 4.32
C GLU A 26 21.30 8.81 5.57
N GLU A 27 20.72 10.01 5.45
CA GLU A 27 20.08 10.73 6.56
C GLU A 27 18.86 9.98 7.10
N PHE A 28 18.04 9.42 6.22
CA PHE A 28 16.83 8.69 6.61
C PHE A 28 17.03 7.19 6.84
N GLN A 29 18.26 6.70 6.85
CA GLN A 29 18.57 5.32 7.23
C GLN A 29 18.18 5.08 8.70
N PRO A 30 17.29 4.13 9.01
CA PRO A 30 16.91 3.87 10.39
C PRO A 30 18.01 3.09 11.14
N ASP A 31 18.26 3.43 12.40
CA ASP A 31 19.08 2.58 13.28
C ASP A 31 18.32 1.29 13.66
N ILE A 32 17.04 1.42 13.96
CA ILE A 32 16.16 0.30 14.31
C ILE A 32 14.97 0.28 13.39
N LEU A 33 14.76 -0.84 12.72
CA LEU A 33 13.59 -1.12 11.90
C LEU A 33 12.70 -2.11 12.65
N VAL A 34 11.48 -1.73 12.95
CA VAL A 34 10.47 -2.63 13.50
C VAL A 34 9.42 -2.92 12.43
N THR A 35 9.17 -4.20 12.16
CA THR A 35 8.18 -4.63 11.18
C THR A 35 7.15 -5.56 11.81
N PHE A 36 5.91 -5.44 11.38
CA PHE A 36 4.80 -6.32 11.78
C PHE A 36 3.68 -6.26 10.74
N GLY A 37 2.78 -7.21 10.75
CA GLY A 37 1.65 -7.30 9.82
C GLY A 37 2.03 -7.86 8.45
N GLY A 38 1.26 -7.49 7.42
CA GLY A 38 1.33 -8.11 6.09
C GLY A 38 2.49 -7.66 5.22
N MET A 39 2.51 -8.16 4.00
CA MET A 39 3.58 -7.92 3.02
C MET A 39 3.64 -6.46 2.56
N VAL A 40 4.82 -5.90 2.58
CA VAL A 40 5.09 -4.54 2.07
C VAL A 40 4.95 -4.52 0.54
N VAL A 41 4.07 -3.64 0.03
CA VAL A 41 3.82 -3.48 -1.41
C VAL A 41 4.98 -2.77 -2.12
N SER A 42 5.47 -1.70 -1.53
CA SER A 42 6.47 -0.82 -2.13
C SER A 42 7.78 -1.54 -2.45
N LYS A 43 8.14 -1.57 -3.75
CA LYS A 43 9.47 -2.02 -4.18
C LYS A 43 10.57 -1.02 -3.79
N ARG A 44 10.23 0.29 -3.73
CA ARG A 44 11.19 1.36 -3.45
C ARG A 44 11.65 1.32 -2.00
N ILE A 45 10.72 1.20 -1.03
CA ILE A 45 11.12 1.08 0.38
C ILE A 45 11.92 -0.21 0.63
N LYS A 46 11.59 -1.30 -0.07
CA LYS A 46 12.38 -2.53 0.01
C LYS A 46 13.80 -2.33 -0.52
N ALA A 47 13.96 -1.66 -1.65
CA ALA A 47 15.28 -1.35 -2.20
C ALA A 47 16.09 -0.41 -1.27
N PHE A 48 15.44 0.60 -0.72
CA PHE A 48 16.04 1.50 0.26
C PHE A 48 16.59 0.74 1.46
N LEU A 49 15.74 -0.03 2.15
CA LEU A 49 16.13 -0.72 3.39
C LEU A 49 17.08 -1.90 3.17
N ARG A 50 17.15 -2.45 1.95
CA ARG A 50 18.16 -3.44 1.56
C ARG A 50 19.52 -2.83 1.31
N LYS A 51 19.57 -1.63 0.77
CA LYS A 51 20.83 -0.91 0.47
C LYS A 51 21.35 -0.16 1.69
N TYR A 52 20.47 0.54 2.39
CA TYR A 52 20.78 1.32 3.60
C TYR A 52 20.24 0.55 4.81
N LYS A 53 21.02 -0.44 5.23
CA LYS A 53 20.62 -1.43 6.22
C LYS A 53 20.49 -0.83 7.61
N PRO A 54 19.38 -1.08 8.35
CA PRO A 54 19.31 -0.75 9.76
C PRO A 54 20.32 -1.58 10.56
N LYS A 55 20.76 -1.05 11.71
CA LYS A 55 21.60 -1.81 12.65
C LYS A 55 20.85 -2.97 13.29
N HIS A 56 19.55 -2.74 13.55
CA HIS A 56 18.67 -3.74 14.13
C HIS A 56 17.38 -3.80 13.32
N HIS A 57 16.97 -5.01 12.97
CA HIS A 57 15.65 -5.27 12.37
C HIS A 57 14.90 -6.26 13.28
N TRP A 58 13.82 -5.80 13.86
CA TRP A 58 12.91 -6.58 14.69
C TRP A 58 11.64 -6.90 13.90
N HIS A 59 11.28 -8.16 13.84
CA HIS A 59 10.01 -8.57 13.29
C HIS A 59 9.11 -9.11 14.40
N ILE A 60 7.86 -8.65 14.44
CA ILE A 60 6.89 -9.02 15.46
C ILE A 60 5.74 -9.75 14.77
N ASP A 61 5.68 -11.05 14.95
CA ASP A 61 4.64 -11.92 14.40
C ASP A 61 4.62 -13.22 15.19
N PRO A 62 3.44 -13.75 15.59
CA PRO A 62 3.35 -14.97 16.41
C PRO A 62 3.76 -16.25 15.68
N LEU A 63 3.84 -16.25 14.36
CA LEU A 63 4.02 -17.47 13.56
C LEU A 63 5.34 -17.51 12.80
N ARG A 64 5.78 -16.38 12.23
CA ARG A 64 6.88 -16.39 11.26
C ARG A 64 7.55 -15.04 11.08
N ALA A 65 8.82 -15.05 10.70
CA ALA A 65 9.55 -13.85 10.32
C ALA A 65 10.13 -14.02 8.91
N TYR A 66 9.70 -13.16 7.99
CA TYR A 66 10.33 -13.05 6.68
C TYR A 66 11.40 -11.98 6.71
N ASP A 67 12.64 -12.35 6.40
CA ASP A 67 13.71 -11.36 6.25
C ASP A 67 13.63 -10.68 4.88
N THR A 68 12.57 -9.88 4.70
CA THR A 68 12.29 -9.15 3.46
C THR A 68 13.43 -8.20 3.07
N PHE A 69 14.20 -7.71 4.03
CA PHE A 69 15.24 -6.69 3.82
C PHE A 69 16.66 -7.24 3.89
N GLY A 70 16.86 -8.51 4.28
CA GLY A 70 18.18 -9.10 4.47
C GLY A 70 18.93 -8.53 5.68
N THR A 71 18.20 -8.21 6.76
CA THR A 71 18.75 -7.54 7.94
C THR A 71 18.11 -7.95 9.25
N LEU A 72 17.31 -9.03 9.25
CA LEU A 72 16.59 -9.49 10.42
C LEU A 72 17.55 -9.85 11.55
N THR A 73 17.41 -9.20 12.70
CA THR A 73 18.22 -9.47 13.90
C THR A 73 17.44 -10.21 14.99
N HIS A 74 16.14 -9.91 15.12
CA HIS A 74 15.30 -10.53 16.15
C HIS A 74 13.90 -10.80 15.62
N HIS A 75 13.38 -11.98 15.95
CA HIS A 75 11.97 -12.33 15.79
C HIS A 75 11.31 -12.41 17.17
N PHE A 76 10.27 -11.62 17.37
CA PHE A 76 9.44 -11.67 18.58
C PHE A 76 8.17 -12.48 18.24
N GLU A 77 8.12 -13.72 18.71
CA GLU A 77 7.01 -14.65 18.48
C GLU A 77 5.79 -14.33 19.36
N VAL A 78 5.30 -13.09 19.23
CA VAL A 78 4.14 -12.59 19.97
C VAL A 78 3.27 -11.73 19.07
N HIS A 79 2.03 -11.55 19.48
CA HIS A 79 1.12 -10.63 18.78
C HIS A 79 1.61 -9.18 18.91
N PRO A 80 1.53 -8.33 17.85
CA PRO A 80 1.99 -6.94 17.89
C PRO A 80 1.44 -6.15 19.08
N ASN A 81 0.14 -6.28 19.39
CA ASN A 81 -0.45 -5.59 20.54
C ASN A 81 0.19 -6.00 21.87
N THR A 82 0.48 -7.29 22.04
CA THR A 82 1.16 -7.79 23.26
C THR A 82 2.57 -7.23 23.35
N PHE A 83 3.31 -7.24 22.23
CA PHE A 83 4.64 -6.65 22.19
C PHE A 83 4.62 -5.17 22.58
N PHE A 84 3.82 -4.36 21.91
CA PHE A 84 3.80 -2.93 22.18
C PHE A 84 3.27 -2.57 23.56
N SER A 85 2.32 -3.31 24.10
CA SER A 85 1.85 -3.12 25.49
C SER A 85 2.94 -3.39 26.53
N ALA A 86 3.80 -4.37 26.28
CA ALA A 86 4.95 -4.65 27.17
C ALA A 86 6.13 -3.71 26.93
N PHE A 87 6.40 -3.37 25.68
CA PHE A 87 7.56 -2.54 25.28
C PHE A 87 7.37 -1.06 25.61
N TYR A 88 6.17 -0.51 25.39
CA TYR A 88 5.92 0.93 25.55
C TYR A 88 6.27 1.48 26.94
N PRO A 89 5.93 0.83 28.07
CA PRO A 89 6.33 1.29 29.40
C PRO A 89 7.84 1.30 29.64
N LEU A 90 8.60 0.50 28.88
CA LEU A 90 10.06 0.39 28.99
C LEU A 90 10.78 1.39 28.07
N ALA A 91 10.06 1.94 27.08
CA ALA A 91 10.64 2.84 26.10
C ALA A 91 10.95 4.20 26.72
N GLN A 92 12.17 4.67 26.55
CA GLN A 92 12.57 6.01 26.98
C GLN A 92 12.30 7.01 25.85
N LYS A 93 11.85 8.21 26.23
CA LYS A 93 11.66 9.30 25.28
C LYS A 93 13.00 9.80 24.74
N VAL A 94 13.22 9.63 23.45
CA VAL A 94 14.43 10.08 22.76
C VAL A 94 14.16 11.42 22.07
N LYS A 95 15.11 12.35 22.15
CA LYS A 95 15.08 13.55 21.31
C LYS A 95 15.49 13.17 19.89
N SER A 96 14.56 13.24 18.96
CA SER A 96 14.78 12.91 17.54
C SER A 96 13.99 13.88 16.65
N THR A 97 14.61 14.27 15.56
CA THR A 97 13.99 15.08 14.48
C THR A 97 13.46 14.20 13.35
N TYR A 98 13.66 12.89 13.38
CA TYR A 98 13.33 11.96 12.30
C TYR A 98 11.88 12.07 11.84
N SER A 99 10.94 12.02 12.78
CA SER A 99 9.51 12.11 12.47
C SER A 99 9.11 13.47 11.89
N SER A 100 9.64 14.57 12.44
CA SER A 100 9.34 15.93 11.96
C SER A 100 9.95 16.19 10.58
N GLN A 101 11.13 15.68 10.29
CA GLN A 101 11.76 15.75 8.99
C GLN A 101 10.95 14.99 7.93
N LEU A 102 10.53 13.75 8.21
CA LEU A 102 9.67 12.98 7.31
C LEU A 102 8.31 13.64 7.10
N ALA A 103 7.71 14.21 8.14
CA ALA A 103 6.45 14.95 8.02
C ALA A 103 6.59 16.19 7.12
N HIS A 104 7.71 16.92 7.24
CA HIS A 104 8.01 18.06 6.37
C HIS A 104 8.19 17.63 4.92
N VAL A 105 8.97 16.56 4.67
CA VAL A 105 9.13 16.02 3.30
C VAL A 105 7.77 15.58 2.74
N LYS A 106 6.96 14.87 3.53
CA LYS A 106 5.59 14.48 3.11
C LYS A 106 4.76 15.68 2.69
N TYR A 107 4.77 16.77 3.48
CA TYR A 107 4.04 18.00 3.16
C TYR A 107 4.47 18.59 1.80
N LEU A 108 5.78 18.74 1.57
CA LEU A 108 6.31 19.25 0.29
C LEU A 108 5.95 18.34 -0.90
N ARG A 109 5.97 17.00 -0.68
CA ARG A 109 5.60 16.04 -1.73
C ARG A 109 4.12 16.10 -2.05
N LYS A 110 3.27 16.30 -1.05
CA LYS A 110 1.84 16.48 -1.30
C LYS A 110 1.56 17.68 -2.19
N GLN A 111 2.16 18.82 -1.94
CA GLN A 111 2.00 20.01 -2.78
C GLN A 111 2.42 19.73 -4.24
N LYS A 112 3.56 19.06 -4.44
CA LYS A 112 4.04 18.67 -5.77
C LYS A 112 3.13 17.65 -6.45
N HIS A 113 2.58 16.71 -5.69
CA HIS A 113 1.62 15.73 -6.17
C HIS A 113 0.34 16.43 -6.66
N ASP A 114 -0.24 17.30 -5.85
CA ASP A 114 -1.46 18.05 -6.18
C ASP A 114 -1.26 18.90 -7.45
N TRP A 115 -0.11 19.56 -7.57
CA TRP A 115 0.26 20.29 -8.79
C TRP A 115 0.39 19.36 -10.01
N TYR A 116 1.08 18.23 -9.87
CA TYR A 116 1.23 17.25 -10.95
C TYR A 116 -0.13 16.72 -11.42
N VAL A 117 -0.97 16.29 -10.51
CA VAL A 117 -2.32 15.78 -10.81
C VAL A 117 -3.16 16.83 -11.55
N SER A 118 -3.04 18.14 -11.18
CA SER A 118 -3.78 19.21 -11.83
C SER A 118 -3.39 19.46 -13.30
N LYS A 119 -2.21 18.98 -13.74
CA LYS A 119 -1.67 19.16 -15.10
C LYS A 119 -1.65 17.87 -15.92
N MET A 120 -1.96 16.76 -15.29
CA MET A 120 -1.84 15.44 -15.89
C MET A 120 -2.92 15.23 -16.98
N PRO A 121 -2.58 14.66 -18.15
CA PRO A 121 -3.56 14.24 -19.14
C PRO A 121 -4.37 13.04 -18.63
N PHE A 122 -5.46 12.71 -19.32
CA PHE A 122 -6.23 11.50 -19.01
C PHE A 122 -5.35 10.26 -19.12
N CYS A 123 -5.23 9.51 -18.03
CA CYS A 123 -4.44 8.29 -17.92
C CYS A 123 -4.94 7.44 -16.74
N ASP A 124 -4.45 6.20 -16.65
CA ASP A 124 -4.84 5.28 -15.57
C ASP A 124 -4.74 5.90 -14.19
N PHE A 125 -3.62 6.57 -13.90
CA PHE A 125 -3.40 7.18 -12.58
C PHE A 125 -4.43 8.26 -12.25
N MET A 126 -4.82 9.08 -13.25
CA MET A 126 -5.88 10.07 -13.06
C MET A 126 -7.21 9.40 -12.67
N VAL A 127 -7.55 8.25 -13.26
CA VAL A 127 -8.76 7.52 -12.90
C VAL A 127 -8.69 7.06 -11.44
N PHE A 128 -7.56 6.50 -11.01
CA PHE A 128 -7.35 6.12 -9.60
C PHE A 128 -7.49 7.33 -8.68
N ASP A 129 -6.84 8.44 -8.99
CA ASP A 129 -6.91 9.66 -8.18
C ASP A 129 -8.37 10.16 -8.05
N LYS A 130 -9.08 10.29 -9.18
CA LYS A 130 -10.46 10.79 -9.19
C LYS A 130 -11.43 9.85 -8.47
N VAL A 131 -11.32 8.55 -8.69
CA VAL A 131 -12.21 7.58 -8.04
C VAL A 131 -11.95 7.55 -6.53
N ILE A 132 -10.70 7.39 -6.11
CA ILE A 132 -10.34 7.27 -4.69
C ILE A 132 -10.69 8.54 -3.90
N SER A 133 -10.44 9.72 -4.48
CA SER A 133 -10.76 11.01 -3.84
C SER A 133 -12.26 11.29 -3.73
N ASN A 134 -13.11 10.55 -4.45
CA ASN A 134 -14.57 10.71 -4.44
C ASN A 134 -15.31 9.48 -3.89
N LEU A 135 -14.62 8.56 -3.24
CA LEU A 135 -15.27 7.42 -2.59
C LEU A 135 -16.20 7.90 -1.46
N PRO A 136 -17.36 7.27 -1.31
CA PRO A 136 -18.24 7.54 -0.16
C PRO A 136 -17.51 7.27 1.16
N LYS A 137 -17.72 8.12 2.15
CA LYS A 137 -17.21 7.84 3.51
C LYS A 137 -17.79 6.54 4.06
N ASN A 138 -17.02 5.88 4.90
CA ASN A 138 -17.39 4.59 5.51
C ASN A 138 -17.65 3.47 4.49
N SER A 139 -17.09 3.58 3.28
CA SER A 139 -17.13 2.53 2.26
C SER A 139 -15.92 1.61 2.35
N GLN A 140 -15.95 0.55 1.56
CA GLN A 140 -14.83 -0.36 1.39
C GLN A 140 -14.25 -0.24 -0.02
N LEU A 141 -12.93 -0.17 -0.12
CA LEU A 141 -12.18 -0.19 -1.36
C LEU A 141 -11.41 -1.51 -1.50
N GLN A 142 -11.80 -2.32 -2.46
CA GLN A 142 -11.10 -3.54 -2.83
C GLN A 142 -10.23 -3.25 -4.06
N ILE A 143 -8.96 -3.61 -4.01
CA ILE A 143 -8.00 -3.27 -5.07
C ILE A 143 -7.34 -4.54 -5.59
N SER A 144 -7.32 -4.69 -6.91
CA SER A 144 -6.56 -5.75 -7.57
C SER A 144 -5.05 -5.52 -7.47
N ASN A 145 -4.29 -6.57 -7.65
CA ASN A 145 -2.84 -6.51 -7.74
C ASN A 145 -2.35 -5.84 -9.03
N SER A 146 -1.05 -5.95 -9.32
CA SER A 146 -0.37 -5.34 -10.46
C SER A 146 -0.28 -3.81 -10.36
N SER A 147 -0.64 -3.07 -11.41
CA SER A 147 -0.58 -1.60 -11.43
C SER A 147 -1.59 -0.97 -10.48
N ALA A 148 -2.77 -1.57 -10.30
CA ALA A 148 -3.85 -1.02 -9.48
C ALA A 148 -3.41 -0.69 -8.06
N ILE A 149 -2.86 -1.65 -7.32
CA ILE A 149 -2.39 -1.39 -5.95
C ILE A 149 -1.20 -0.41 -5.90
N ARG A 150 -0.40 -0.34 -6.98
CA ARG A 150 0.73 0.60 -7.05
C ARG A 150 0.28 2.03 -7.22
N TYR A 151 -0.78 2.28 -7.98
CA TYR A 151 -1.40 3.60 -8.09
C TYR A 151 -2.08 3.99 -6.78
N ALA A 152 -2.88 3.11 -6.21
CA ALA A 152 -3.61 3.39 -4.97
C ALA A 152 -2.68 3.76 -3.79
N GLN A 153 -1.49 3.16 -3.69
CA GLN A 153 -0.54 3.50 -2.62
C GLN A 153 0.08 4.90 -2.74
N LEU A 154 -0.10 5.59 -3.88
CA LEU A 154 0.39 6.96 -4.08
C LEU A 154 -0.64 8.03 -3.68
N ILE A 155 -1.87 7.65 -3.39
CA ILE A 155 -3.00 8.53 -3.17
C ILE A 155 -3.36 8.51 -1.68
N ASP A 156 -3.64 9.69 -1.12
CA ASP A 156 -4.18 9.77 0.24
C ASP A 156 -5.62 9.29 0.25
N ILE A 157 -5.90 8.32 1.09
CA ILE A 157 -7.23 7.70 1.23
C ILE A 157 -7.85 8.18 2.53
N ASP A 158 -9.13 8.59 2.48
CA ASP A 158 -9.86 9.02 3.67
C ASP A 158 -9.83 7.90 4.74
N PRO A 159 -9.50 8.21 6.01
CA PRO A 159 -9.40 7.22 7.07
C PRO A 159 -10.67 6.40 7.34
N SER A 160 -11.83 6.90 6.92
CA SER A 160 -13.10 6.16 7.04
C SER A 160 -13.26 5.03 6.02
N ILE A 161 -12.38 4.96 5.01
CA ILE A 161 -12.43 3.96 3.94
C ILE A 161 -11.53 2.79 4.30
N GLU A 162 -12.11 1.60 4.37
CA GLU A 162 -11.36 0.37 4.58
C GLU A 162 -10.78 -0.13 3.25
N VAL A 163 -9.47 -0.37 3.20
CA VAL A 163 -8.76 -0.76 1.98
C VAL A 163 -8.21 -2.17 2.07
N PHE A 164 -8.54 -2.99 1.08
CA PHE A 164 -8.07 -4.38 1.01
C PHE A 164 -7.51 -4.73 -0.38
N CYS A 165 -6.57 -5.65 -0.38
CA CYS A 165 -5.95 -6.19 -1.59
C CYS A 165 -5.44 -7.60 -1.31
N ASN A 166 -5.58 -8.52 -2.24
CA ASN A 166 -5.11 -9.90 -2.11
C ASN A 166 -3.58 -9.97 -2.18
N ARG A 167 -2.89 -9.74 -1.05
CA ARG A 167 -1.42 -9.63 -0.99
C ARG A 167 -0.68 -10.88 -0.52
N GLY A 168 -1.35 -12.01 -0.35
CA GLY A 168 -0.71 -13.28 0.00
C GLY A 168 0.37 -13.67 -1.01
N THR A 169 -0.03 -14.18 -2.15
CA THR A 169 0.84 -14.50 -3.29
C THR A 169 0.92 -13.37 -4.33
N SER A 170 0.05 -12.37 -4.21
CA SER A 170 -0.04 -11.21 -5.13
C SER A 170 -0.43 -11.57 -6.57
N GLY A 171 -1.20 -12.65 -6.75
CA GLY A 171 -1.81 -13.01 -8.04
C GLY A 171 -2.83 -11.99 -8.52
N ILE A 172 -3.15 -12.01 -9.80
CA ILE A 172 -4.16 -11.13 -10.40
C ILE A 172 -5.54 -11.80 -10.47
N ASP A 173 -5.61 -13.10 -10.25
CA ASP A 173 -6.81 -13.91 -10.11
C ASP A 173 -7.52 -13.71 -8.76
N GLY A 174 -8.78 -14.08 -8.66
CA GLY A 174 -9.56 -14.11 -7.42
C GLY A 174 -9.87 -12.74 -6.78
N SER A 175 -9.47 -11.62 -7.40
CA SER A 175 -9.67 -10.29 -6.81
C SER A 175 -11.12 -9.82 -6.90
N THR A 176 -11.82 -10.13 -8.00
CA THR A 176 -13.24 -9.79 -8.20
C THR A 176 -14.13 -10.61 -7.24
N SER A 177 -13.88 -11.92 -7.18
CA SER A 177 -14.59 -12.83 -6.26
C SER A 177 -14.43 -12.40 -4.81
N THR A 178 -13.20 -12.06 -4.39
CA THR A 178 -12.93 -11.57 -3.05
C THR A 178 -13.67 -10.27 -2.76
N ALA A 179 -13.71 -9.33 -3.73
CA ALA A 179 -14.40 -8.06 -3.56
C ALA A 179 -15.92 -8.24 -3.41
N ILE A 180 -16.53 -9.12 -4.20
CA ILE A 180 -17.95 -9.46 -4.10
C ILE A 180 -18.25 -10.12 -2.76
N GLY A 181 -17.45 -11.13 -2.38
CA GLY A 181 -17.60 -11.81 -1.10
C GLY A 181 -17.49 -10.85 0.09
N ALA A 182 -16.54 -9.92 0.04
CA ALA A 182 -16.38 -8.89 1.06
C ALA A 182 -17.58 -7.93 1.11
N ALA A 183 -18.12 -7.51 -0.04
CA ALA A 183 -19.30 -6.66 -0.12
C ALA A 183 -20.53 -7.33 0.52
N VAL A 184 -20.74 -8.61 0.22
CA VAL A 184 -21.83 -9.40 0.83
C VAL A 184 -21.65 -9.54 2.33
N ALA A 185 -20.42 -9.80 2.79
CA ALA A 185 -20.16 -10.09 4.21
C ALA A 185 -20.24 -8.85 5.11
N ASN A 186 -19.78 -7.67 4.63
CA ASN A 186 -19.69 -6.47 5.46
C ASN A 186 -20.90 -5.53 5.37
N GLY A 187 -21.74 -5.66 4.32
CA GLY A 187 -22.90 -4.80 4.09
C GLY A 187 -22.59 -3.32 3.89
N LYS A 188 -21.34 -2.96 3.56
CA LYS A 188 -20.94 -1.58 3.26
C LYS A 188 -20.91 -1.33 1.76
N PRO A 189 -21.14 -0.09 1.30
CA PRO A 189 -20.85 0.29 -0.07
C PRO A 189 -19.43 -0.09 -0.43
N THR A 190 -19.27 -0.92 -1.45
CA THR A 190 -17.96 -1.48 -1.80
C THR A 190 -17.62 -1.13 -3.25
N VAL A 191 -16.42 -0.58 -3.45
CA VAL A 191 -15.86 -0.30 -4.77
C VAL A 191 -14.68 -1.24 -5.02
N PHE A 192 -14.72 -1.96 -6.12
CA PHE A 192 -13.59 -2.73 -6.61
C PHE A 192 -12.89 -1.98 -7.74
N MET A 193 -11.57 -1.84 -7.65
CA MET A 193 -10.74 -1.26 -8.71
C MET A 193 -9.71 -2.28 -9.20
N GLY A 194 -9.74 -2.58 -10.50
CA GLY A 194 -8.84 -3.56 -11.09
C GLY A 194 -8.53 -3.33 -12.55
N GLY A 195 -7.52 -4.01 -13.07
CA GLY A 195 -7.18 -4.04 -14.49
C GLY A 195 -7.97 -5.10 -15.26
N ASP A 196 -8.02 -4.94 -16.56
CA ASP A 196 -8.70 -5.81 -17.53
C ASP A 196 -8.25 -7.28 -17.44
N ILE A 197 -6.95 -7.56 -17.43
CA ILE A 197 -6.43 -8.93 -17.38
C ILE A 197 -6.87 -9.63 -16.09
N GLY A 198 -6.73 -8.98 -14.93
CA GLY A 198 -7.16 -9.55 -13.65
C GLY A 198 -8.65 -9.81 -13.60
N PHE A 199 -9.45 -8.95 -14.22
CA PHE A 199 -10.89 -9.15 -14.34
C PHE A 199 -11.24 -10.35 -15.23
N PHE A 200 -10.56 -10.54 -16.36
CA PHE A 200 -10.79 -11.71 -17.22
C PHE A 200 -10.52 -13.04 -16.51
N TYR A 201 -9.49 -13.09 -15.67
CA TYR A 201 -9.19 -14.31 -14.89
C TYR A 201 -10.28 -14.66 -13.87
N ASP A 202 -11.14 -13.72 -13.50
CA ASP A 202 -12.10 -13.88 -12.41
C ASP A 202 -13.49 -13.30 -12.76
N SER A 203 -13.81 -13.19 -14.04
CA SER A 203 -15.07 -12.64 -14.52
C SER A 203 -16.29 -13.49 -14.16
N ASN A 204 -16.12 -14.80 -13.98
CA ASN A 204 -17.13 -15.72 -13.49
C ASN A 204 -17.63 -15.37 -12.06
N ALA A 205 -16.93 -14.54 -11.34
CA ALA A 205 -17.40 -13.98 -10.08
C ALA A 205 -18.73 -13.23 -10.19
N LEU A 206 -19.09 -12.78 -11.41
CA LEU A 206 -20.37 -12.12 -11.69
C LEU A 206 -21.52 -13.11 -11.96
N TRP A 207 -21.27 -14.40 -12.05
CA TRP A 207 -22.29 -15.42 -12.38
C TRP A 207 -23.08 -15.85 -11.14
N ASN A 208 -23.64 -14.87 -10.45
CA ASN A 208 -24.48 -15.10 -9.27
C ASN A 208 -25.54 -14.00 -9.13
N ASN A 209 -26.49 -14.17 -8.21
CA ASN A 209 -27.62 -13.28 -8.00
C ASN A 209 -27.64 -12.60 -6.63
N TYR A 210 -26.51 -12.64 -5.88
CA TYR A 210 -26.41 -12.07 -4.54
C TYR A 210 -25.47 -10.86 -4.47
N ILE A 211 -25.02 -10.33 -5.60
CA ILE A 211 -24.18 -9.12 -5.63
C ILE A 211 -24.99 -7.92 -5.13
N PRO A 212 -24.51 -7.21 -4.10
CA PRO A 212 -25.20 -6.04 -3.58
C PRO A 212 -25.34 -4.92 -4.60
N ASN A 213 -26.45 -4.19 -4.60
CA ASN A 213 -26.74 -3.11 -5.54
C ASN A 213 -25.77 -1.92 -5.43
N ASP A 214 -25.13 -1.74 -4.28
CA ASP A 214 -24.14 -0.71 -4.00
C ASP A 214 -22.69 -1.17 -4.26
N PHE A 215 -22.50 -2.39 -4.75
CA PHE A 215 -21.21 -2.85 -5.26
C PHE A 215 -20.91 -2.22 -6.62
N LYS A 216 -19.73 -1.63 -6.76
CA LYS A 216 -19.26 -0.97 -7.98
C LYS A 216 -17.95 -1.58 -8.44
N ILE A 217 -17.81 -1.80 -9.74
CA ILE A 217 -16.57 -2.22 -10.40
C ILE A 217 -16.06 -1.07 -11.24
N ILE A 218 -14.83 -0.63 -10.99
CA ILE A 218 -14.08 0.31 -11.83
C ILE A 218 -12.99 -0.49 -12.54
N LEU A 219 -13.20 -0.75 -13.81
CA LEU A 219 -12.27 -1.53 -14.62
C LEU A 219 -11.37 -0.61 -15.43
N ILE A 220 -10.06 -0.76 -15.25
CA ILE A 220 -9.04 -0.07 -16.03
C ILE A 220 -8.72 -0.95 -17.24
N ASN A 221 -9.30 -0.59 -18.38
CA ASN A 221 -9.06 -1.27 -19.65
C ASN A 221 -8.05 -0.47 -20.47
N ASN A 222 -6.78 -0.80 -20.32
CA ASN A 222 -5.66 -0.13 -21.01
C ASN A 222 -5.04 -1.01 -22.12
N GLY A 223 -5.77 -2.03 -22.58
CA GLY A 223 -5.34 -2.95 -23.63
C GLY A 223 -4.42 -4.07 -23.15
N GLY A 224 -4.45 -4.37 -21.85
CA GLY A 224 -3.79 -5.51 -21.22
C GLY A 224 -2.35 -5.26 -20.78
N GLY A 225 -1.99 -5.86 -19.65
CA GLY A 225 -0.62 -6.02 -19.18
C GLY A 225 0.19 -4.75 -18.95
N GLY A 226 -0.45 -3.62 -18.63
CA GLY A 226 0.23 -2.32 -18.49
C GLY A 226 1.47 -2.31 -17.60
N ILE A 227 1.55 -3.19 -16.61
CA ILE A 227 2.73 -3.31 -15.75
C ILE A 227 3.97 -3.78 -16.51
N PHE A 228 3.81 -4.60 -17.54
CA PHE A 228 4.94 -5.11 -18.32
C PHE A 228 5.66 -4.01 -19.11
N ARG A 229 4.97 -2.90 -19.41
CA ARG A 229 5.56 -1.73 -20.09
C ARG A 229 6.50 -0.91 -19.18
N ILE A 230 6.45 -1.11 -17.87
CA ILE A 230 7.25 -0.37 -16.87
C ILE A 230 8.25 -1.24 -16.11
N LEU A 231 8.26 -2.55 -16.38
CA LEU A 231 9.27 -3.45 -15.81
C LEU A 231 10.53 -3.43 -16.68
N PRO A 232 11.74 -3.52 -16.06
CA PRO A 232 12.97 -3.72 -16.83
C PRO A 232 12.89 -4.99 -17.69
N GLY A 233 13.43 -4.94 -18.91
CA GLY A 233 13.45 -6.08 -19.82
C GLY A 233 12.23 -6.20 -20.75
N HIS A 234 11.28 -5.28 -20.72
CA HIS A 234 10.12 -5.31 -21.60
C HIS A 234 10.45 -5.13 -23.08
N GLU A 235 11.62 -4.58 -23.39
CA GLU A 235 12.13 -4.40 -24.77
C GLU A 235 12.69 -5.70 -25.36
N GLU A 236 12.86 -6.75 -24.54
CA GLU A 236 13.41 -8.05 -24.93
C GLU A 236 12.31 -9.11 -25.19
N THR A 237 11.05 -8.74 -25.00
CA THR A 237 9.88 -9.59 -25.21
C THR A 237 8.93 -8.98 -26.24
#